data_0c7c73ec5f2296f146f687093bd05c9e
#
_entry.id   0c7c73ec5f2296f146f687093bd05c9e
#
_cell.length_a   1.000
_cell.length_b   1.000
_cell.length_c   1.000
_cell.angle_alpha   90.00
_cell.angle_beta   90.00
_cell.angle_gamma   90.00
#
_symmetry.space_group_name_H-M   'P 1'
#
loop_
_entity.id
_entity.type
_entity.pdbx_description
1 polymer ?
#
loop_
_entity_poly.entity_id
_entity_poly.type
_entity_poly.pdbx_seq_one_letter_code
_entity_poly.pdbx_strand_id
1 'polypeptide(L)'
;GHFLFSSEATTEGHFDKLCDRVADAVLDTCLSQDAESRVLCEACAKSGMVMILGEVVSKASIQYEQVIREAVKAVGYDSDDKGLDWRTMNVIVAVEDQGPDIAASLGSQRPKLTDDQAVVVGYATDETEDAMPLSHALASQICAQMDRLRRDGVLTWLRPDARAQVTVEYKADSDGALLPQRVHSISVIYSHLPEVKPAAAEKDLMDQVVKPVVPDRFLDSSVRCIFAPRARRGASEAGF
;
A
#
# COMPACT_ATOMS: atom_id res chain seq x y z
N GLY A 1 -1.17 -33.14 -4.73
CA GLY A 1 0.24 -32.79 -4.99
C GLY A 1 0.65 -31.57 -4.20
N HIS A 2 1.97 -31.30 -4.13
CA HIS A 2 2.50 -30.09 -3.50
C HIS A 2 2.77 -29.03 -4.57
N PHE A 3 2.56 -27.77 -4.24
CA PHE A 3 2.90 -26.61 -5.08
C PHE A 3 3.25 -25.40 -4.23
N LEU A 4 3.90 -24.43 -4.84
CA LEU A 4 4.27 -23.16 -4.21
C LEU A 4 3.36 -22.05 -4.73
N PHE A 5 2.90 -21.18 -3.82
CA PHE A 5 2.14 -19.99 -4.16
C PHE A 5 2.71 -18.77 -3.42
N SER A 6 2.84 -17.67 -4.12
CA SER A 6 3.44 -16.45 -3.60
C SER A 6 2.44 -15.30 -3.62
N SER A 7 2.45 -14.51 -2.55
CA SER A 7 1.74 -13.24 -2.49
C SER A 7 2.69 -12.12 -2.08
N GLU A 8 2.43 -10.93 -2.58
CA GLU A 8 3.19 -9.73 -2.27
C GLU A 8 2.27 -8.69 -1.62
N ALA A 9 2.81 -7.93 -0.68
CA ALA A 9 2.21 -6.76 -0.10
C ALA A 9 3.22 -5.63 0.03
N THR A 10 2.73 -4.41 0.16
CA THR A 10 3.56 -3.20 0.30
C THR A 10 3.25 -2.47 1.60
N THR A 11 4.24 -1.75 2.11
CA THR A 11 4.04 -0.78 3.19
C THR A 11 3.29 0.45 2.69
N GLU A 12 2.78 1.25 3.62
CA GLU A 12 2.02 2.47 3.30
C GLU A 12 2.78 3.51 2.48
N GLY A 13 4.11 3.48 2.51
CA GLY A 13 4.96 4.39 1.75
C GLY A 13 5.34 3.90 0.36
N HIS A 14 4.92 2.72 -0.07
CA HIS A 14 5.03 2.36 -1.47
C HIS A 14 4.17 3.31 -2.32
N PHE A 15 4.71 3.81 -3.42
CA PHE A 15 4.05 4.88 -4.18
C PHE A 15 2.66 4.51 -4.68
N ASP A 16 2.43 3.26 -5.09
CA ASP A 16 1.09 2.83 -5.50
C ASP A 16 0.11 2.89 -4.33
N LYS A 17 0.50 2.40 -3.14
CA LYS A 17 -0.34 2.46 -1.94
C LYS A 17 -0.49 3.88 -1.40
N LEU A 18 0.53 4.72 -1.56
CA LEU A 18 0.44 6.16 -1.28
C LEU A 18 -0.60 6.83 -2.17
N CYS A 19 -0.67 6.46 -3.46
CA CYS A 19 -1.66 6.98 -4.40
C CYS A 19 -3.08 6.62 -3.96
N ASP A 20 -3.33 5.36 -3.59
CA ASP A 20 -4.61 4.92 -3.05
C ASP A 20 -4.98 5.73 -1.80
N ARG A 21 -4.03 5.91 -0.89
CA ARG A 21 -4.24 6.67 0.33
C ARG A 21 -4.53 8.15 0.08
N VAL A 22 -3.94 8.74 -0.94
CA VAL A 22 -4.25 10.13 -1.37
C VAL A 22 -5.67 10.20 -1.94
N ALA A 23 -6.04 9.27 -2.81
CA ALA A 23 -7.40 9.19 -3.37
C ALA A 23 -8.45 8.98 -2.27
N ASP A 24 -8.19 8.07 -1.32
CA ASP A 24 -9.04 7.84 -0.15
C ASP A 24 -9.19 9.11 0.72
N ALA A 25 -8.11 9.86 0.93
CA ALA A 25 -8.16 11.09 1.71
C ALA A 25 -9.04 12.16 1.05
N VAL A 26 -9.04 12.24 -0.28
CA VAL A 26 -9.95 13.10 -1.04
C VAL A 26 -11.39 12.65 -0.86
N LEU A 27 -11.66 11.35 -1.03
CA LEU A 27 -12.99 10.76 -0.83
C LEU A 27 -13.52 11.02 0.59
N ASP A 28 -12.71 10.74 1.61
CA ASP A 28 -13.08 10.93 3.02
C ASP A 28 -13.38 12.41 3.33
N THR A 29 -12.60 13.32 2.76
CA THR A 29 -12.82 14.77 2.90
C THR A 29 -14.14 15.20 2.28
N CYS A 30 -14.49 14.65 1.11
CA CYS A 30 -15.78 14.91 0.47
C CYS A 30 -16.93 14.37 1.33
N LEU A 31 -16.89 13.10 1.69
CA LEU A 31 -17.95 12.43 2.44
C LEU A 31 -18.16 13.00 3.84
N SER A 32 -17.12 13.52 4.48
CA SER A 32 -17.24 14.17 5.78
C SER A 32 -18.07 15.47 5.76
N GLN A 33 -18.15 16.14 4.60
CA GLN A 33 -18.88 17.38 4.42
C GLN A 33 -20.21 17.18 3.68
N ASP A 34 -20.27 16.19 2.78
CA ASP A 34 -21.45 15.86 1.98
C ASP A 34 -21.51 14.34 1.75
N ALA A 35 -22.40 13.68 2.49
CA ALA A 35 -22.58 12.23 2.42
C ALA A 35 -23.07 11.72 1.05
N GLU A 36 -23.61 12.61 0.19
CA GLU A 36 -24.07 12.30 -1.16
C GLU A 36 -22.98 12.54 -2.22
N SER A 37 -21.77 12.84 -1.80
CA SER A 37 -20.63 13.08 -2.70
C SER A 37 -20.39 11.88 -3.60
N ARG A 38 -20.02 12.15 -4.84
CA ARG A 38 -19.55 11.16 -5.80
C ARG A 38 -18.15 11.56 -6.21
N VAL A 39 -17.23 10.66 -5.96
CA VAL A 39 -15.80 10.94 -6.14
C VAL A 39 -15.20 9.84 -7.00
N LEU A 40 -14.75 10.22 -8.17
CA LEU A 40 -13.89 9.41 -9.01
C LEU A 40 -12.53 10.11 -9.03
N CYS A 41 -11.65 9.74 -8.13
CA CYS A 41 -10.34 10.35 -7.97
C CYS A 41 -9.26 9.28 -8.06
N GLU A 42 -8.38 9.46 -9.00
CA GLU A 42 -7.17 8.66 -9.17
C GLU A 42 -5.95 9.50 -8.80
N ALA A 43 -4.90 8.85 -8.35
CA ALA A 43 -3.65 9.52 -8.02
C ALA A 43 -2.47 8.84 -8.68
N CYS A 44 -1.44 9.61 -8.99
CA CYS A 44 -0.14 9.08 -9.36
C CYS A 44 0.97 9.85 -8.64
N ALA A 45 2.04 9.13 -8.28
CA ALA A 45 3.16 9.70 -7.56
C ALA A 45 4.49 9.25 -8.15
N LYS A 46 5.46 10.14 -8.07
CA LYS A 46 6.87 9.87 -8.34
C LYS A 46 7.73 10.73 -7.42
N SER A 47 9.03 10.52 -7.42
CA SER A 47 9.94 11.36 -6.63
C SER A 47 9.68 12.85 -6.88
N GLY A 48 9.41 13.58 -5.80
CA GLY A 48 9.17 15.02 -5.81
C GLY A 48 7.80 15.47 -6.31
N MET A 49 6.85 14.57 -6.65
CA MET A 49 5.57 14.96 -7.21
C MET A 49 4.44 13.99 -6.85
N VAL A 50 3.26 14.55 -6.58
CA VAL A 50 1.98 13.83 -6.51
C VAL A 50 0.96 14.56 -7.40
N MET A 51 0.24 13.81 -8.21
CA MET A 51 -0.85 14.31 -9.04
C MET A 51 -2.14 13.55 -8.72
N ILE A 52 -3.24 14.29 -8.67
CA ILE A 52 -4.59 13.71 -8.68
C ILE A 52 -5.33 14.13 -9.95
N LEU A 53 -6.19 13.26 -10.43
CA LEU A 53 -7.05 13.47 -11.60
C LEU A 53 -8.39 12.81 -11.38
N GLY A 54 -9.42 13.34 -12.03
CA GLY A 54 -10.75 12.75 -11.94
C GLY A 54 -11.88 13.76 -11.91
N GLU A 55 -13.02 13.32 -11.40
CA GLU A 55 -14.25 14.10 -11.34
C GLU A 55 -14.86 14.00 -9.94
N VAL A 56 -15.34 15.12 -9.42
CA VAL A 56 -16.01 15.18 -8.12
C VAL A 56 -17.34 15.89 -8.27
N VAL A 57 -18.41 15.25 -7.82
CA VAL A 57 -19.75 15.83 -7.68
C VAL A 57 -20.06 15.92 -6.20
N SER A 58 -19.94 17.11 -5.63
CA SER A 58 -20.09 17.34 -4.19
C SER A 58 -20.45 18.78 -3.87
N LYS A 59 -21.07 18.98 -2.72
CA LYS A 59 -21.26 20.31 -2.11
C LYS A 59 -20.10 20.68 -1.18
N ALA A 60 -19.15 19.77 -0.99
CA ALA A 60 -17.98 19.97 -0.14
C ALA A 60 -17.05 21.06 -0.72
N SER A 61 -16.43 21.84 0.15
CA SER A 61 -15.36 22.75 -0.23
C SER A 61 -14.01 22.12 0.10
N ILE A 62 -13.26 21.72 -0.91
CA ILE A 62 -12.06 20.90 -0.72
C ILE A 62 -10.82 21.70 -1.07
N GLN A 63 -9.86 21.69 -0.15
CA GLN A 63 -8.51 22.21 -0.38
C GLN A 63 -7.61 21.04 -0.79
N TYR A 64 -7.73 20.58 -2.03
CA TYR A 64 -7.05 19.39 -2.55
C TYR A 64 -5.55 19.35 -2.22
N GLU A 65 -4.84 20.44 -2.44
CA GLU A 65 -3.40 20.50 -2.15
C GLU A 65 -3.09 20.23 -0.68
N GLN A 66 -3.88 20.77 0.24
CA GLN A 66 -3.71 20.54 1.67
C GLN A 66 -3.98 19.07 2.03
N VAL A 67 -5.07 18.50 1.52
CA VAL A 67 -5.45 17.10 1.75
C VAL A 67 -4.33 16.16 1.29
N ILE A 68 -3.79 16.38 0.08
CA ILE A 68 -2.70 15.59 -0.47
C ILE A 68 -1.45 15.70 0.40
N ARG A 69 -1.06 16.92 0.78
CA ARG A 69 0.13 17.16 1.62
C ARG A 69 0.00 16.49 2.98
N GLU A 70 -1.17 16.55 3.61
CA GLU A 70 -1.43 15.89 4.89
C GLU A 70 -1.40 14.37 4.79
N ALA A 71 -1.95 13.78 3.72
CA ALA A 71 -1.88 12.34 3.45
C ALA A 71 -0.43 11.88 3.30
N VAL A 72 0.37 12.58 2.52
CA VAL A 72 1.80 12.28 2.31
C VAL A 72 2.61 12.45 3.61
N LYS A 73 2.32 13.50 4.39
CA LYS A 73 2.92 13.73 5.71
C LYS A 73 2.61 12.60 6.68
N ALA A 74 1.37 12.12 6.71
CA ALA A 74 0.92 11.06 7.62
C ALA A 74 1.64 9.73 7.36
N VAL A 75 2.07 9.48 6.13
CA VAL A 75 2.88 8.32 5.76
C VAL A 75 4.35 8.46 6.22
N GLY A 76 4.82 9.70 6.45
CA GLY A 76 6.18 9.96 6.94
C GLY A 76 7.15 10.43 5.86
N TYR A 77 6.66 10.95 4.74
CA TYR A 77 7.46 11.60 3.71
C TYR A 77 7.68 13.08 4.05
N ASP A 78 8.75 13.35 4.78
CA ASP A 78 9.08 14.66 5.36
C ASP A 78 10.46 15.18 4.95
N SER A 79 11.08 14.56 3.93
CA SER A 79 12.43 14.89 3.47
C SER A 79 12.65 14.37 2.04
N ASP A 80 13.28 15.16 1.20
CA ASP A 80 13.59 14.82 -0.21
C ASP A 80 14.47 13.56 -0.33
N ASP A 81 15.28 13.26 0.68
CA ASP A 81 16.11 12.05 0.69
C ASP A 81 15.29 10.76 0.87
N LYS A 82 14.00 10.87 1.24
CA LYS A 82 13.04 9.76 1.23
C LYS A 82 12.35 9.60 -0.13
N GLY A 83 12.54 10.56 -1.05
CA GLY A 83 11.92 10.59 -2.37
C GLY A 83 10.76 11.57 -2.49
N LEU A 84 10.14 11.95 -1.38
CA LEU A 84 9.11 12.99 -1.27
C LEU A 84 9.31 13.79 0.02
N ASP A 85 9.07 15.10 -0.05
CA ASP A 85 8.83 15.95 1.11
C ASP A 85 7.48 16.63 0.94
N TRP A 86 6.55 16.37 1.86
CA TRP A 86 5.19 16.92 1.81
C TRP A 86 5.15 18.46 1.73
N ARG A 87 6.22 19.15 2.16
CA ARG A 87 6.34 20.61 2.15
C ARG A 87 6.73 21.17 0.79
N THR A 88 7.64 20.47 0.10
CA THR A 88 8.33 20.97 -1.10
C THR A 88 7.93 20.25 -2.39
N MET A 89 7.26 19.10 -2.28
CA MET A 89 6.82 18.35 -3.46
C MET A 89 5.88 19.16 -4.35
N ASN A 90 5.93 18.91 -5.64
CA ASN A 90 4.95 19.42 -6.57
C ASN A 90 3.62 18.67 -6.41
N VAL A 91 2.54 19.43 -6.31
CA VAL A 91 1.17 18.90 -6.30
C VAL A 91 0.47 19.38 -7.56
N ILE A 92 -0.09 18.45 -8.32
CA ILE A 92 -0.87 18.74 -9.52
C ILE A 92 -2.30 18.27 -9.27
N VAL A 93 -3.25 19.15 -9.43
CA VAL A 93 -4.68 18.88 -9.29
C VAL A 93 -5.34 19.02 -10.66
N ALA A 94 -5.80 17.92 -11.21
CA ALA A 94 -6.52 17.83 -12.47
C ALA A 94 -7.90 17.19 -12.22
N VAL A 95 -8.64 17.76 -11.26
CA VAL A 95 -9.97 17.33 -10.86
C VAL A 95 -10.99 18.31 -11.41
N GLU A 96 -12.02 17.78 -12.07
CA GLU A 96 -13.18 18.57 -12.51
C GLU A 96 -14.25 18.54 -11.43
N ASP A 97 -14.51 19.73 -10.86
CA ASP A 97 -15.59 19.91 -9.89
C ASP A 97 -16.91 20.14 -10.64
N GLN A 98 -17.78 19.15 -10.68
CA GLN A 98 -19.15 19.31 -11.14
C GLN A 98 -20.00 19.79 -9.97
N GLY A 99 -20.30 21.10 -9.94
CA GLY A 99 -21.23 21.65 -8.96
C GLY A 99 -22.63 21.06 -9.08
N PRO A 100 -23.41 21.02 -7.99
CA PRO A 100 -24.75 20.44 -7.96
C PRO A 100 -25.72 21.06 -9.00
N ASP A 101 -25.45 22.27 -9.45
CA ASP A 101 -26.25 22.98 -10.45
C ASP A 101 -26.08 22.39 -11.87
N ILE A 102 -24.92 21.81 -12.18
CA ILE A 102 -24.69 21.12 -13.46
C ILE A 102 -25.40 19.76 -13.45
N ALA A 103 -25.37 19.05 -12.34
CA ALA A 103 -26.11 17.80 -12.16
C ALA A 103 -27.62 18.02 -12.19
N ALA A 104 -28.12 19.17 -11.72
CA ALA A 104 -29.53 19.55 -11.77
C ALA A 104 -29.98 19.97 -13.18
N SER A 105 -29.09 20.58 -13.98
CA SER A 105 -29.39 21.00 -15.37
C SER A 105 -29.45 19.82 -16.36
N LEU A 106 -28.86 18.70 -16.00
CA LEU A 106 -28.89 17.44 -16.77
C LEU A 106 -30.19 16.62 -16.55
N GLY A 107 -31.14 17.16 -15.79
CA GLY A 107 -32.44 16.57 -15.49
C GLY A 107 -32.40 15.62 -14.29
N SER A 108 -33.52 15.56 -13.57
CA SER A 108 -33.76 14.84 -12.32
C SER A 108 -33.60 13.29 -12.37
N GLN A 109 -33.02 12.77 -13.41
CA GLN A 109 -32.51 11.41 -13.40
C GLN A 109 -31.16 11.45 -12.70
N ARG A 110 -31.07 10.78 -11.55
CA ARG A 110 -29.78 10.41 -10.97
C ARG A 110 -28.87 10.04 -12.14
N PRO A 111 -27.70 10.71 -12.34
CA PRO A 111 -26.79 10.22 -13.34
C PRO A 111 -26.60 8.74 -13.02
N LYS A 112 -27.03 7.89 -13.95
CA LYS A 112 -26.71 6.49 -13.82
C LYS A 112 -25.20 6.47 -13.77
N LEU A 113 -24.65 6.02 -12.67
CA LEU A 113 -23.22 5.90 -12.43
C LEU A 113 -22.56 4.97 -13.45
N THR A 114 -23.30 4.46 -14.44
CA THR A 114 -22.79 3.38 -15.22
C THR A 114 -23.47 3.29 -16.57
N ASP A 115 -22.85 3.88 -17.54
CA ASP A 115 -22.78 3.23 -18.85
C ASP A 115 -21.59 2.24 -18.88
N ASP A 116 -20.79 2.16 -17.79
CA ASP A 116 -19.67 1.25 -17.68
C ASP A 116 -20.12 -0.13 -17.18
N GLN A 117 -19.64 -1.16 -17.85
CA GLN A 117 -19.81 -2.54 -17.41
C GLN A 117 -18.60 -2.94 -16.58
N ALA A 118 -18.85 -3.54 -15.41
CA ALA A 118 -17.80 -4.06 -14.55
C ALA A 118 -18.04 -5.55 -14.25
N VAL A 119 -16.97 -6.31 -14.22
CA VAL A 119 -16.94 -7.68 -13.68
C VAL A 119 -16.14 -7.65 -12.40
N VAL A 120 -16.76 -8.08 -11.30
CA VAL A 120 -16.12 -8.15 -10.00
C VAL A 120 -15.98 -9.61 -9.61
N VAL A 121 -14.76 -10.02 -9.19
CA VAL A 121 -14.47 -11.36 -8.74
C VAL A 121 -14.07 -11.31 -7.28
N GLY A 122 -14.73 -12.12 -6.45
CA GLY A 122 -14.40 -12.31 -5.04
C GLY A 122 -13.76 -13.68 -4.82
N TYR A 123 -12.87 -13.74 -3.83
CA TYR A 123 -12.26 -14.98 -3.38
C TYR A 123 -12.15 -14.99 -1.85
N ALA A 124 -12.43 -16.13 -1.24
CA ALA A 124 -12.25 -16.33 0.19
C ALA A 124 -11.83 -17.79 0.45
N THR A 125 -11.09 -18.01 1.53
CA THR A 125 -10.61 -19.33 1.95
C THR A 125 -10.64 -19.44 3.47
N ASP A 126 -10.69 -20.66 4.00
CA ASP A 126 -10.69 -20.93 5.44
C ASP A 126 -9.27 -21.14 6.03
N GLU A 127 -8.24 -20.75 5.29
CA GLU A 127 -6.84 -20.88 5.72
C GLU A 127 -6.49 -19.99 6.91
N THR A 128 -7.14 -18.84 7.02
CA THR A 128 -6.94 -17.84 8.07
C THR A 128 -8.27 -17.33 8.62
N GLU A 129 -8.25 -16.75 9.81
CA GLU A 129 -9.45 -16.15 10.44
C GLU A 129 -10.05 -15.01 9.60
N ASP A 130 -9.20 -14.31 8.83
CA ASP A 130 -9.60 -13.20 7.94
C ASP A 130 -10.18 -13.71 6.60
N ALA A 131 -10.34 -15.01 6.43
CA ALA A 131 -10.79 -15.66 5.20
C ALA A 131 -9.90 -15.34 3.98
N MET A 132 -8.61 -15.11 4.20
CA MET A 132 -7.62 -14.78 3.18
C MET A 132 -6.57 -15.89 3.05
N PRO A 133 -5.96 -16.08 1.85
CA PRO A 133 -4.83 -16.98 1.69
C PRO A 133 -3.70 -16.69 2.66
N LEU A 134 -3.09 -17.73 3.24
CA LEU A 134 -2.02 -17.57 4.23
C LEU A 134 -0.84 -16.75 3.69
N SER A 135 -0.46 -16.96 2.44
CA SER A 135 0.62 -16.20 1.80
C SER A 135 0.34 -14.69 1.78
N HIS A 136 -0.90 -14.31 1.47
CA HIS A 136 -1.33 -12.91 1.44
C HIS A 136 -1.42 -12.30 2.84
N ALA A 137 -2.03 -13.03 3.78
CA ALA A 137 -2.16 -12.59 5.16
C ALA A 137 -0.79 -12.32 5.79
N LEU A 138 0.18 -13.25 5.63
CA LEU A 138 1.53 -13.07 6.16
C LEU A 138 2.28 -11.91 5.48
N ALA A 139 2.19 -11.76 4.15
CA ALA A 139 2.83 -10.65 3.46
C ALA A 139 2.29 -9.29 3.94
N SER A 140 0.97 -9.18 4.10
CA SER A 140 0.31 -7.98 4.59
C SER A 140 0.67 -7.68 6.05
N GLN A 141 0.70 -8.70 6.91
CA GLN A 141 1.06 -8.54 8.33
C GLN A 141 2.54 -8.15 8.50
N ILE A 142 3.46 -8.68 7.69
CA ILE A 142 4.88 -8.27 7.68
C ILE A 142 4.99 -6.79 7.33
N CYS A 143 4.29 -6.31 6.30
CA CYS A 143 4.28 -4.90 5.93
C CYS A 143 3.66 -4.02 7.02
N ALA A 144 2.54 -4.41 7.60
CA ALA A 144 1.90 -3.69 8.70
C ALA A 144 2.80 -3.61 9.95
N GLN A 145 3.54 -4.70 10.27
CA GLN A 145 4.50 -4.72 11.36
C GLN A 145 5.67 -3.76 11.10
N MET A 146 6.20 -3.71 9.88
CA MET A 146 7.24 -2.75 9.50
C MET A 146 6.75 -1.31 9.66
N ASP A 147 5.55 -0.98 9.18
CA ASP A 147 4.97 0.35 9.32
C ASP A 147 4.77 0.73 10.79
N ARG A 148 4.26 -0.19 11.61
CA ARG A 148 4.09 0.01 13.06
C ARG A 148 5.42 0.32 13.73
N LEU A 149 6.44 -0.54 13.56
CA LEU A 149 7.74 -0.36 14.21
C LEU A 149 8.47 0.91 13.74
N ARG A 150 8.28 1.30 12.50
CA ARG A 150 8.78 2.58 11.98
C ARG A 150 8.10 3.77 12.65
N ARG A 151 6.77 3.76 12.76
CA ARG A 151 5.99 4.84 13.39
C ARG A 151 6.25 4.96 14.88
N ASP A 152 6.40 3.82 15.56
CA ASP A 152 6.69 3.74 16.99
C ASP A 152 8.16 4.12 17.32
N GLY A 153 8.99 4.39 16.30
CA GLY A 153 10.38 4.76 16.47
C GLY A 153 11.27 3.62 16.95
N VAL A 154 10.85 2.37 16.77
CA VAL A 154 11.65 1.17 17.10
C VAL A 154 12.66 0.89 15.99
N LEU A 155 12.21 0.87 14.74
CA LEU A 155 13.06 0.77 13.55
C LEU A 155 13.28 2.18 12.95
N THR A 156 14.05 3.00 13.64
CA THR A 156 14.32 4.41 13.26
C THR A 156 15.02 4.56 11.92
N TRP A 157 15.70 3.52 11.50
CA TRP A 157 16.43 3.46 10.24
C TRP A 157 15.57 3.10 9.03
N LEU A 158 14.38 2.50 9.25
CA LEU A 158 13.48 2.07 8.19
C LEU A 158 12.75 3.27 7.59
N ARG A 159 12.75 3.35 6.27
CA ARG A 159 12.01 4.36 5.51
C ARG A 159 10.61 3.87 5.14
N PRO A 160 9.70 4.77 4.71
CA PRO A 160 8.31 4.41 4.45
C PRO A 160 8.11 3.35 3.35
N ASP A 161 8.98 3.31 2.33
CA ASP A 161 8.83 2.43 1.18
C ASP A 161 9.51 1.08 1.41
N ALA A 162 8.71 0.04 1.54
CA ALA A 162 9.13 -1.35 1.60
C ALA A 162 8.04 -2.26 1.02
N ARG A 163 8.41 -3.52 0.77
CA ARG A 163 7.48 -4.57 0.35
C ARG A 163 7.94 -5.93 0.84
N ALA A 164 6.99 -6.83 1.02
CA ALA A 164 7.24 -8.21 1.40
C ALA A 164 6.55 -9.16 0.45
N GLN A 165 7.26 -10.24 0.08
CA GLN A 165 6.71 -11.36 -0.65
C GLN A 165 6.84 -12.61 0.22
N VAL A 166 5.75 -13.36 0.37
CA VAL A 166 5.73 -14.63 1.10
C VAL A 166 5.31 -15.74 0.16
N THR A 167 6.13 -16.78 0.09
CA THR A 167 5.84 -18.01 -0.65
C THR A 167 5.51 -19.12 0.33
N VAL A 168 4.33 -19.70 0.19
CA VAL A 168 3.84 -20.81 1.00
C VAL A 168 3.80 -22.09 0.18
N GLU A 169 4.21 -23.19 0.77
CA GLU A 169 4.02 -24.53 0.21
C GLU A 169 2.64 -25.04 0.62
N TYR A 170 1.86 -25.40 -0.39
CA TYR A 170 0.52 -25.95 -0.25
C TYR A 170 0.48 -27.41 -0.69
N LYS A 171 -0.42 -28.14 -0.07
CA LYS A 171 -0.79 -29.51 -0.47
C LYS A 171 -2.26 -29.52 -0.85
N ALA A 172 -2.56 -29.96 -2.07
CA ALA A 172 -3.94 -30.28 -2.44
C ALA A 172 -4.28 -31.68 -1.92
N ASP A 173 -5.37 -31.78 -1.20
CA ASP A 173 -5.91 -33.07 -0.73
C ASP A 173 -6.75 -33.78 -1.82
N SER A 174 -7.40 -34.90 -1.45
CA SER A 174 -8.24 -35.69 -2.37
C SER A 174 -9.52 -34.95 -2.77
N ASP A 175 -10.01 -34.03 -1.97
CA ASP A 175 -11.26 -33.32 -2.15
C ASP A 175 -11.05 -31.94 -2.79
N GLY A 176 -9.79 -31.62 -3.11
CA GLY A 176 -9.38 -30.38 -3.77
C GLY A 176 -9.14 -29.21 -2.80
N ALA A 177 -9.24 -29.43 -1.48
CA ALA A 177 -8.90 -28.39 -0.51
C ALA A 177 -7.40 -28.11 -0.52
N LEU A 178 -7.06 -26.81 -0.38
CA LEU A 178 -5.69 -26.34 -0.36
C LEU A 178 -5.23 -26.13 1.08
N LEU A 179 -4.28 -26.94 1.51
CA LEU A 179 -3.78 -26.93 2.89
C LEU A 179 -2.37 -26.32 2.94
N PRO A 180 -2.18 -25.17 3.62
CA PRO A 180 -0.85 -24.60 3.80
C PRO A 180 0.01 -25.50 4.70
N GLN A 181 1.20 -25.83 4.26
CA GLN A 181 2.11 -26.74 4.96
C GLN A 181 3.19 -25.99 5.73
N ARG A 182 3.89 -25.09 5.05
CA ARG A 182 4.98 -24.28 5.61
C ARG A 182 5.25 -23.04 4.75
N VAL A 183 5.91 -22.07 5.32
CA VAL A 183 6.51 -20.99 4.56
C VAL A 183 7.77 -21.52 3.87
N HIS A 184 7.84 -21.36 2.55
CA HIS A 184 9.00 -21.74 1.75
C HIS A 184 10.05 -20.62 1.73
N SER A 185 9.61 -19.38 1.47
CA SER A 185 10.50 -18.23 1.46
C SER A 185 9.78 -16.91 1.82
N ILE A 186 10.55 -15.99 2.40
CA ILE A 186 10.15 -14.63 2.68
C ILE A 186 11.18 -13.71 2.06
N SER A 187 10.73 -12.78 1.20
CA SER A 187 11.57 -11.74 0.63
C SER A 187 11.07 -10.37 1.10
N VAL A 188 11.95 -9.58 1.69
CA VAL A 188 11.65 -8.20 2.10
C VAL A 188 12.59 -7.25 1.37
N ILE A 189 12.02 -6.35 0.58
CA ILE A 189 12.75 -5.24 -0.04
C ILE A 189 12.42 -3.98 0.73
N TYR A 190 13.44 -3.26 1.20
CA TYR A 190 13.24 -2.14 2.11
C TYR A 190 14.15 -0.96 1.77
N SER A 191 13.66 0.24 2.03
CA SER A 191 14.44 1.48 1.98
C SER A 191 14.91 1.85 3.39
N HIS A 192 16.14 2.33 3.51
CA HIS A 192 16.78 2.57 4.81
C HIS A 192 17.65 3.83 4.83
N LEU A 193 18.04 4.27 6.02
CA LEU A 193 19.03 5.30 6.20
C LEU A 193 20.43 4.81 5.76
N PRO A 194 21.29 5.68 5.17
CA PRO A 194 22.59 5.27 4.62
C PRO A 194 23.55 4.64 5.62
N GLU A 195 23.43 5.04 6.88
CA GLU A 195 24.35 4.64 7.96
C GLU A 195 24.13 3.20 8.43
N VAL A 196 23.00 2.59 8.05
CA VAL A 196 22.65 1.25 8.52
C VAL A 196 23.39 0.18 7.75
N LYS A 197 24.05 -0.70 8.50
CA LYS A 197 24.72 -1.86 7.91
C LYS A 197 23.70 -2.94 7.54
N PRO A 198 23.78 -3.54 6.35
CA PRO A 198 22.83 -4.57 5.91
C PRO A 198 22.61 -5.69 6.94
N ALA A 199 23.68 -6.23 7.51
CA ALA A 199 23.58 -7.30 8.50
C ALA A 199 22.81 -6.91 9.79
N ALA A 200 22.85 -5.64 10.19
CA ALA A 200 22.07 -5.14 11.32
C ALA A 200 20.59 -5.04 10.94
N ALA A 201 20.30 -4.50 9.76
CA ALA A 201 18.94 -4.42 9.24
C ALA A 201 18.30 -5.80 9.06
N GLU A 202 19.03 -6.76 8.51
CA GLU A 202 18.58 -8.15 8.37
C GLU A 202 18.23 -8.79 9.71
N LYS A 203 19.08 -8.59 10.71
CA LYS A 203 18.82 -9.09 12.07
C LYS A 203 17.58 -8.45 12.67
N ASP A 204 17.44 -7.13 12.58
CA ASP A 204 16.29 -6.40 13.10
C ASP A 204 15.00 -6.85 12.43
N LEU A 205 14.99 -6.98 11.09
CA LEU A 205 13.84 -7.45 10.33
C LEU A 205 13.47 -8.89 10.69
N MET A 206 14.47 -9.77 10.85
CA MET A 206 14.20 -11.14 11.28
C MET A 206 13.60 -11.18 12.68
N ASP A 207 14.22 -10.52 13.65
CA ASP A 207 13.87 -10.66 15.07
C ASP A 207 12.60 -9.87 15.44
N GLN A 208 12.37 -8.69 14.82
CA GLN A 208 11.28 -7.78 15.20
C GLN A 208 10.10 -7.78 14.23
N VAL A 209 10.29 -8.28 13.00
CA VAL A 209 9.23 -8.31 11.98
C VAL A 209 8.81 -9.73 11.65
N VAL A 210 9.74 -10.57 11.16
CA VAL A 210 9.38 -11.90 10.65
C VAL A 210 8.95 -12.84 11.78
N LYS A 211 9.79 -13.02 12.80
CA LYS A 211 9.50 -13.96 13.91
C LYS A 211 8.22 -13.64 14.68
N PRO A 212 7.89 -12.36 14.98
CA PRO A 212 6.64 -12.05 15.68
C PRO A 212 5.37 -12.23 14.83
N VAL A 213 5.50 -12.21 13.50
CA VAL A 213 4.37 -12.29 12.56
C VAL A 213 4.12 -13.71 12.09
N VAL A 214 5.17 -14.45 11.75
CA VAL A 214 5.02 -15.79 11.18
C VAL A 214 4.94 -16.82 12.30
N PRO A 215 3.83 -17.57 12.44
CA PRO A 215 3.71 -18.59 13.46
C PRO A 215 4.81 -19.65 13.37
N ASP A 216 5.36 -20.09 14.51
CA ASP A 216 6.47 -21.04 14.60
C ASP A 216 6.22 -22.33 13.78
N ARG A 217 4.98 -22.79 13.72
CA ARG A 217 4.59 -24.00 12.95
C ARG A 217 4.86 -23.88 11.45
N PHE A 218 4.97 -22.66 10.93
CA PHE A 218 5.26 -22.38 9.52
C PHE A 218 6.68 -21.89 9.27
N LEU A 219 7.46 -21.61 10.34
CA LEU A 219 8.80 -21.05 10.29
C LEU A 219 9.84 -22.09 10.73
N ASP A 220 10.17 -23.02 9.85
CA ASP A 220 11.20 -24.02 10.10
C ASP A 220 12.61 -23.57 9.66
N SER A 221 13.62 -24.37 9.95
CA SER A 221 15.01 -24.05 9.61
C SER A 221 15.32 -24.04 8.11
N SER A 222 14.39 -24.48 7.26
CA SER A 222 14.54 -24.53 5.81
C SER A 222 13.96 -23.31 5.11
N VAL A 223 13.27 -22.42 5.85
CA VAL A 223 12.70 -21.19 5.30
C VAL A 223 13.82 -20.26 4.82
N ARG A 224 13.72 -19.81 3.57
CA ARG A 224 14.68 -18.89 2.97
C ARG A 224 14.22 -17.46 3.18
N CYS A 225 14.91 -16.72 4.07
CA CYS A 225 14.68 -15.30 4.23
C CYS A 225 15.69 -14.49 3.41
N ILE A 226 15.20 -13.57 2.59
CA ILE A 226 15.97 -12.69 1.72
C ILE A 226 15.63 -11.26 2.09
N PHE A 227 16.59 -10.52 2.59
CA PHE A 227 16.46 -9.10 2.92
C PHE A 227 17.28 -8.28 1.94
N ALA A 228 16.61 -7.52 1.06
CA ALA A 228 17.24 -6.76 0.00
C ALA A 228 17.08 -5.25 0.24
N PRO A 229 18.18 -4.53 0.55
CA PRO A 229 18.10 -3.08 0.61
C PRO A 229 17.79 -2.52 -0.78
N ARG A 230 16.86 -1.57 -0.87
CA ARG A 230 16.60 -0.85 -2.10
C ARG A 230 17.75 0.12 -2.33
N ALA A 231 18.47 -0.06 -3.44
CA ALA A 231 19.53 0.86 -3.83
C ALA A 231 18.96 2.28 -3.95
N ARG A 232 19.64 3.26 -3.35
CA ARG A 232 19.35 4.67 -3.63
C ARG A 232 19.50 4.87 -5.14
N ARG A 233 18.47 5.35 -5.80
CA ARG A 233 18.68 6.04 -7.06
C ARG A 233 19.43 7.31 -6.71
N GLY A 234 20.75 7.27 -6.90
CA GLY A 234 21.58 8.46 -6.83
C GLY A 234 21.06 9.48 -7.82
N ALA A 235 21.27 10.74 -7.54
CA ALA A 235 20.95 11.86 -8.45
C ALA A 235 21.68 11.77 -9.81
N SER A 236 22.52 10.75 -10.05
CA SER A 236 23.30 10.51 -11.25
C SER A 236 22.75 9.43 -12.18
N GLU A 237 21.67 8.70 -11.80
CA GLU A 237 20.99 7.79 -12.73
C GLU A 237 19.64 8.38 -13.20
N ALA A 238 19.71 9.62 -13.69
CA ALA A 238 18.72 10.17 -14.59
C ALA A 238 19.02 9.59 -16.00
N GLY A 239 18.59 8.37 -16.23
CA GLY A 239 18.72 7.70 -17.51
C GLY A 239 17.63 6.64 -17.61
N PHE A 240 16.48 7.06 -18.21
CA PHE A 240 15.34 6.29 -18.76
C PHE A 240 14.70 5.23 -17.89
#